data_81dba4ee1dbe70942daf9600f77e2fcd
#
_entry.id   81dba4ee1dbe70942daf9600f77e2fcd
#
_cell.length_a   1.000
_cell.length_b   1.000
_cell.length_c   1.000
_cell.angle_alpha   90.00
_cell.angle_beta   90.00
_cell.angle_gamma   90.00
#
_symmetry.space_group_name_H-M   'P 1'
#
loop_
_entity.id
_entity.type
_entity.pdbx_description
1 polymer ?
#
loop_
_entity_poly.entity_id
_entity_poly.type
_entity_poly.pdbx_seq_one_letter_code
_entity_poly.pdbx_strand_id
1 'polypeptide(L)'
;MRERRRAGHGACLVFVAAAAAVIAAAPEPQQPPPPAAAPAQGPPAPPFAPPPARPRVVVTTDGEIDDRDSMIRFLLYANEFDVEALIYNSSRFHWLGNAWAGTEWISDQIDMYSRVYPFLRQHADGYPTPEVLRSRTYVGNITNVGEMDQDTPGADRIVSVLLDDRPGPVYLQAWGGTNTIAKALSTIQKQHPDQMERVSRKAVIYIILDQDDTFRKYVEPNWPKLEVLGSFRQFGVLAFGWRNLIPPAYRVFFERPWLEGHISNGHGVLAGAYQSQDGAFRSEGDSPSFMHQIEVGLRSREHPSYGGWGGRFVEEKPGQTNVWKDADDEGSVGKPIWRWAAAFQNDFAARADWCVKTYAEANHAPLVWLKTPADVEAAPGAAIKLDVTGSTDPDGDQLSYLWWQYKDAGRYKGDVVIRDAERAAASVTVPADAKPGDTIHLIADVTDAGKPPLTRYARVIVTVKPATR
;
A
#
# COMPACT_ATOMS: atom_id res chain seq x y z
N MET A 1 32.21 66.34 30.36
CA MET A 1 33.20 67.23 29.74
C MET A 1 32.86 67.34 28.29
N ARG A 2 32.22 68.40 27.94
CA ARG A 2 32.55 69.54 27.07
C ARG A 2 32.86 69.11 25.62
N GLU A 3 31.91 69.42 24.73
CA GLU A 3 31.85 70.62 23.83
C GLU A 3 32.92 70.59 22.73
N ARG A 4 32.67 70.80 21.43
CA ARG A 4 32.05 71.98 20.77
C ARG A 4 31.79 71.68 19.30
N ARG A 5 30.66 72.07 18.82
CA ARG A 5 30.31 72.90 17.67
C ARG A 5 31.43 73.45 16.77
N ARG A 6 31.17 73.35 15.45
CA ARG A 6 31.28 74.53 14.55
C ARG A 6 30.45 74.35 13.27
N ALA A 7 29.74 75.43 13.01
CA ALA A 7 28.92 75.66 11.83
C ALA A 7 29.81 76.24 10.69
N GLY A 8 29.38 76.01 9.45
CA GLY A 8 29.93 76.71 8.28
C GLY A 8 28.81 76.91 7.23
N HIS A 9 28.56 78.17 6.97
CA HIS A 9 27.61 78.78 6.04
C HIS A 9 28.11 78.62 4.60
N GLY A 10 27.18 78.51 3.64
CA GLY A 10 27.47 79.08 2.37
C GLY A 10 26.76 78.57 1.13
N ALA A 11 25.90 79.43 0.67
CA ALA A 11 25.59 79.71 -0.76
C ALA A 11 24.44 78.94 -1.43
N CYS A 12 23.42 79.71 -1.59
CA CYS A 12 22.25 79.54 -2.43
C CYS A 12 22.64 79.65 -3.92
N LEU A 13 22.34 78.70 -4.76
CA LEU A 13 22.32 78.83 -6.22
C LEU A 13 20.95 78.34 -6.72
N VAL A 14 20.19 79.30 -7.21
CA VAL A 14 18.91 79.07 -7.87
C VAL A 14 19.17 78.57 -9.28
N PHE A 15 18.74 77.35 -9.61
CA PHE A 15 18.59 76.86 -10.95
C PHE A 15 17.11 76.70 -11.29
N VAL A 16 16.66 77.49 -12.23
CA VAL A 16 15.36 77.33 -12.89
C VAL A 16 15.47 76.13 -13.85
N ALA A 17 14.78 75.07 -13.57
CA ALA A 17 14.62 73.95 -14.46
C ALA A 17 13.21 73.93 -15.08
N ALA A 18 13.12 74.02 -16.38
CA ALA A 18 11.92 73.92 -17.16
C ALA A 18 11.30 72.52 -17.02
N ALA A 19 10.03 72.46 -16.62
CA ALA A 19 9.29 71.21 -16.60
C ALA A 19 8.86 70.82 -18.00
N ALA A 20 9.48 69.78 -18.55
CA ALA A 20 8.94 69.02 -19.71
C ALA A 20 7.95 67.98 -19.19
N ALA A 21 6.69 68.14 -19.53
CA ALA A 21 5.67 67.14 -19.26
C ALA A 21 5.86 65.91 -20.15
N VAL A 22 6.33 64.79 -19.55
CA VAL A 22 6.31 63.49 -20.17
C VAL A 22 4.93 62.89 -19.97
N ILE A 23 4.14 62.79 -21.01
CA ILE A 23 2.88 62.06 -20.98
C ILE A 23 3.25 60.56 -20.94
N ALA A 24 3.10 59.95 -19.77
CA ALA A 24 3.22 58.51 -19.61
C ALA A 24 2.05 57.85 -20.32
N ALA A 25 2.32 57.08 -21.38
CA ALA A 25 1.32 56.20 -21.98
C ALA A 25 0.86 55.14 -20.96
N ALA A 26 -0.45 54.93 -20.83
CA ALA A 26 -1.01 53.89 -20.01
C ALA A 26 -0.53 52.50 -20.50
N PRO A 27 -0.19 51.56 -19.64
CA PRO A 27 0.19 50.21 -20.06
C PRO A 27 -1.03 49.54 -20.73
N GLU A 28 -0.80 48.93 -21.88
CA GLU A 28 -1.76 48.06 -22.55
C GLU A 28 -2.20 46.95 -21.61
N PRO A 29 -3.49 46.54 -21.61
CA PRO A 29 -3.95 45.44 -20.84
C PRO A 29 -3.27 44.16 -21.32
N GLN A 30 -2.48 43.54 -20.43
CA GLN A 30 -1.88 42.22 -20.66
C GLN A 30 -3.00 41.20 -20.90
N GLN A 31 -2.97 40.51 -22.01
CA GLN A 31 -3.83 39.37 -22.26
C GLN A 31 -3.61 38.32 -21.14
N PRO A 32 -4.68 37.71 -20.63
CA PRO A 32 -4.53 36.60 -19.70
C PRO A 32 -3.70 35.49 -20.35
N PRO A 33 -2.83 34.80 -19.58
CA PRO A 33 -2.07 33.68 -20.11
C PRO A 33 -3.03 32.64 -20.70
N PRO A 34 -2.65 31.95 -21.78
CA PRO A 34 -3.46 30.90 -22.36
C PRO A 34 -3.76 29.84 -21.28
N PRO A 35 -4.96 29.23 -21.31
CA PRO A 35 -5.29 28.16 -20.36
C PRO A 35 -4.19 27.10 -20.44
N ALA A 36 -3.73 26.63 -19.26
CA ALA A 36 -2.76 25.56 -19.16
C ALA A 36 -3.22 24.39 -20.04
N ALA A 37 -2.31 23.91 -20.88
CA ALA A 37 -2.57 22.75 -21.71
C ALA A 37 -3.10 21.62 -20.82
N ALA A 38 -4.18 20.96 -21.26
CA ALA A 38 -4.68 19.77 -20.57
C ALA A 38 -3.52 18.79 -20.39
N PRO A 39 -3.39 18.13 -19.23
CA PRO A 39 -2.31 17.17 -19.01
C PRO A 39 -2.31 16.16 -20.16
N ALA A 40 -1.13 15.88 -20.70
CA ALA A 40 -0.98 14.87 -21.74
C ALA A 40 -1.59 13.57 -21.21
N GLN A 41 -2.63 13.08 -21.88
CA GLN A 41 -3.17 11.77 -21.58
C GLN A 41 -2.06 10.77 -21.84
N GLY A 42 -1.74 9.96 -20.84
CA GLY A 42 -0.82 8.84 -21.01
C GLY A 42 -1.24 7.95 -22.19
N PRO A 43 -0.37 7.07 -22.68
CA PRO A 43 -0.71 6.18 -23.77
C PRO A 43 -2.02 5.45 -23.45
N PRO A 44 -2.89 5.22 -24.44
CA PRO A 44 -4.16 4.51 -24.22
C PRO A 44 -3.85 3.17 -23.56
N ALA A 45 -4.56 2.88 -22.47
CA ALA A 45 -4.44 1.58 -21.82
C ALA A 45 -4.60 0.49 -22.89
N PRO A 46 -3.74 -0.54 -22.88
CA PRO A 46 -3.89 -1.67 -23.79
C PRO A 46 -5.32 -2.22 -23.65
N PRO A 47 -5.91 -2.86 -24.70
CA PRO A 47 -7.29 -3.35 -24.68
C PRO A 47 -7.43 -4.58 -23.79
N PHE A 48 -7.08 -4.44 -22.52
CA PHE A 48 -7.07 -5.48 -21.50
C PHE A 48 -8.35 -5.47 -20.71
N ALA A 49 -8.57 -6.57 -20.01
CA ALA A 49 -9.65 -6.65 -19.04
C ALA A 49 -9.68 -5.40 -18.18
N PRO A 50 -10.85 -4.84 -17.88
CA PRO A 50 -10.93 -3.71 -16.98
C PRO A 50 -10.13 -4.01 -15.70
N PRO A 51 -9.40 -3.03 -15.16
CA PRO A 51 -8.66 -3.25 -13.93
C PRO A 51 -9.61 -3.85 -12.88
N PRO A 52 -9.14 -4.82 -12.08
CA PRO A 52 -9.97 -5.42 -11.05
C PRO A 52 -10.54 -4.31 -10.16
N ALA A 53 -11.77 -4.47 -9.72
CA ALA A 53 -12.39 -3.50 -8.83
C ALA A 53 -11.48 -3.24 -7.62
N ARG A 54 -11.30 -1.96 -7.28
CA ARG A 54 -10.47 -1.58 -6.13
C ARG A 54 -11.01 -2.25 -4.87
N PRO A 55 -10.14 -2.84 -4.04
CA PRO A 55 -10.57 -3.44 -2.79
C PRO A 55 -11.15 -2.36 -1.87
N ARG A 56 -12.28 -2.68 -1.26
CA ARG A 56 -12.92 -1.85 -0.24
C ARG A 56 -12.18 -2.03 1.07
N VAL A 57 -11.71 -0.95 1.68
CA VAL A 57 -10.87 -1.01 2.88
C VAL A 57 -11.44 -0.16 4.02
N VAL A 58 -11.40 -0.70 5.22
CA VAL A 58 -11.60 0.00 6.48
C VAL A 58 -10.33 -0.16 7.29
N VAL A 59 -9.74 0.94 7.73
CA VAL A 59 -8.55 0.96 8.59
C VAL A 59 -8.97 1.31 10.00
N THR A 60 -8.56 0.50 11.00
CA THR A 60 -8.64 0.86 12.42
C THR A 60 -7.24 1.01 12.99
N THR A 61 -6.96 2.09 13.75
CA THR A 61 -5.61 2.52 14.11
C THR A 61 -5.57 3.15 15.50
N ASP A 62 -4.57 2.83 16.31
CA ASP A 62 -4.39 3.39 17.67
C ASP A 62 -3.41 4.57 17.73
N GLY A 63 -2.78 4.92 16.59
CA GLY A 63 -1.98 6.13 16.44
C GLY A 63 -0.57 6.02 16.98
N GLU A 64 -0.04 4.83 17.17
CA GLU A 64 1.38 4.60 17.43
C GLU A 64 2.23 5.19 16.29
N ILE A 65 3.53 5.20 16.44
CA ILE A 65 4.42 5.82 15.46
C ILE A 65 4.43 5.08 14.12
N ASP A 66 4.31 3.75 14.17
CA ASP A 66 4.23 2.92 12.97
C ASP A 66 2.87 3.04 12.25
N ASP A 67 1.78 3.25 12.97
CA ASP A 67 0.49 3.64 12.37
C ASP A 67 0.62 4.92 11.55
N ARG A 68 1.32 5.93 12.09
CA ARG A 68 1.47 7.23 11.42
C ARG A 68 2.32 7.15 10.17
N ASP A 69 3.41 6.37 10.20
CA ASP A 69 4.24 6.14 9.02
C ASP A 69 3.53 5.25 8.00
N SER A 70 2.80 4.22 8.46
CA SER A 70 1.94 3.40 7.62
C SER A 70 0.84 4.23 6.95
N MET A 71 0.24 5.20 7.65
CA MET A 71 -0.79 6.07 7.08
C MET A 71 -0.22 7.00 6.01
N ILE A 72 1.01 7.50 6.16
CA ILE A 72 1.68 8.28 5.11
C ILE A 72 1.82 7.43 3.85
N ARG A 73 2.34 6.20 3.98
CA ARG A 73 2.42 5.29 2.84
C ARG A 73 1.03 4.96 2.29
N PHE A 74 0.07 4.64 3.13
CA PHE A 74 -1.31 4.35 2.72
C PHE A 74 -1.93 5.47 1.90
N LEU A 75 -1.77 6.73 2.30
CA LEU A 75 -2.28 7.89 1.57
C LEU A 75 -1.64 8.03 0.19
N LEU A 76 -0.36 7.68 0.02
CA LEU A 76 0.30 7.64 -1.28
C LEU A 76 -0.21 6.51 -2.18
N TYR A 77 -0.81 5.49 -1.60
CA TYR A 77 -1.45 4.35 -2.29
C TYR A 77 -2.98 4.42 -2.28
N ALA A 78 -3.57 5.54 -1.85
CA ALA A 78 -5.03 5.63 -1.70
C ALA A 78 -5.81 5.45 -3.01
N ASN A 79 -5.15 5.62 -4.17
CA ASN A 79 -5.70 5.32 -5.48
C ASN A 79 -5.94 3.83 -5.73
N GLU A 80 -5.26 2.95 -5.00
CA GLU A 80 -5.41 1.49 -5.11
C GLU A 80 -6.66 0.96 -4.41
N PHE A 81 -7.33 1.78 -3.59
CA PHE A 81 -8.39 1.37 -2.68
C PHE A 81 -9.68 2.16 -2.87
N ASP A 82 -10.82 1.53 -2.54
CA ASP A 82 -12.03 2.25 -2.16
C ASP A 82 -12.04 2.36 -0.63
N VAL A 83 -11.55 3.50 -0.13
CA VAL A 83 -11.41 3.76 1.30
C VAL A 83 -12.78 4.01 1.91
N GLU A 84 -13.31 3.05 2.67
CA GLU A 84 -14.62 3.13 3.31
C GLU A 84 -14.60 3.86 4.65
N ALA A 85 -13.51 3.68 5.42
CA ALA A 85 -13.32 4.39 6.68
C ALA A 85 -11.86 4.38 7.15
N LEU A 86 -11.48 5.44 7.89
CA LEU A 86 -10.28 5.56 8.71
C LEU A 86 -10.77 5.77 10.15
N ILE A 87 -10.44 4.86 11.08
CA ILE A 87 -11.09 4.80 12.37
C ILE A 87 -10.06 4.78 13.49
N TYR A 88 -10.12 5.77 14.36
CA TYR A 88 -9.36 5.74 15.61
C TYR A 88 -9.89 4.64 16.53
N ASN A 89 -9.02 3.78 17.03
CA ASN A 89 -9.35 2.76 18.03
C ASN A 89 -8.29 2.68 19.12
N SER A 90 -8.38 1.74 20.03
CA SER A 90 -7.38 1.48 21.07
C SER A 90 -6.61 0.19 20.83
N SER A 91 -5.47 0.06 21.51
CA SER A 91 -4.73 -1.18 21.68
C SER A 91 -4.23 -1.32 23.11
N ARG A 92 -3.48 -2.40 23.41
CA ARG A 92 -2.78 -2.54 24.70
C ARG A 92 -1.67 -1.52 24.90
N PHE A 93 -1.23 -0.85 23.85
CA PHE A 93 -0.16 0.13 23.88
C PHE A 93 -0.70 1.55 23.99
N HIS A 94 -1.81 1.84 23.29
CA HIS A 94 -2.40 3.17 23.16
C HIS A 94 -3.91 3.14 23.37
N TRP A 95 -4.41 3.85 24.40
CA TRP A 95 -5.83 4.09 24.64
C TRP A 95 -6.01 5.41 25.38
N LEU A 96 -7.22 5.91 25.53
CA LEU A 96 -7.50 7.25 26.10
C LEU A 96 -6.85 7.47 27.48
N GLY A 97 -6.58 6.43 28.24
CA GLY A 97 -5.90 6.47 29.54
C GLY A 97 -4.38 6.29 29.51
N ASN A 98 -3.77 5.97 28.35
CA ASN A 98 -2.34 5.69 28.25
C ASN A 98 -1.80 5.95 26.85
N ALA A 99 -0.78 6.82 26.77
CA ALA A 99 -0.05 7.14 25.55
C ALA A 99 -0.95 7.48 24.33
N TRP A 100 -2.12 8.04 24.58
CA TRP A 100 -3.10 8.34 23.55
C TRP A 100 -2.60 9.40 22.59
N ALA A 101 -2.63 9.09 21.28
CA ALA A 101 -2.14 9.96 20.23
C ALA A 101 -3.08 11.13 19.87
N GLY A 102 -4.29 11.16 20.42
CA GLY A 102 -5.36 12.10 20.03
C GLY A 102 -6.17 11.59 18.82
N THR A 103 -7.20 12.36 18.46
CA THR A 103 -8.09 12.10 17.32
C THR A 103 -7.90 13.10 16.18
N GLU A 104 -6.77 13.80 16.14
CA GLU A 104 -6.49 14.85 15.15
C GLU A 104 -5.48 14.40 14.09
N TRP A 105 -4.58 13.47 14.42
CA TRP A 105 -3.41 13.17 13.59
C TRP A 105 -3.74 12.61 12.20
N ILE A 106 -4.87 11.88 12.01
CA ILE A 106 -5.31 11.46 10.66
C ILE A 106 -5.69 12.70 9.84
N SER A 107 -6.41 13.66 10.46
CA SER A 107 -6.78 14.92 9.81
C SER A 107 -5.54 15.73 9.43
N ASP A 108 -4.53 15.81 10.30
CA ASP A 108 -3.27 16.48 10.02
C ASP A 108 -2.55 15.86 8.82
N GLN A 109 -2.56 14.54 8.71
CA GLN A 109 -1.97 13.85 7.55
C GLN A 109 -2.82 14.02 6.28
N ILE A 110 -4.14 14.08 6.38
CA ILE A 110 -5.01 14.44 5.25
C ILE A 110 -4.75 15.89 4.80
N ASP A 111 -4.42 16.81 5.73
CA ASP A 111 -4.00 18.17 5.37
C ASP A 111 -2.69 18.19 4.60
N MET A 112 -1.71 17.36 5.00
CA MET A 112 -0.48 17.18 4.23
C MET A 112 -0.75 16.54 2.85
N TYR A 113 -1.62 15.52 2.81
CA TYR A 113 -2.08 14.88 1.56
C TYR A 113 -2.75 15.91 0.63
N SER A 114 -3.57 16.82 1.15
CA SER A 114 -4.25 17.82 0.35
C SER A 114 -3.28 18.72 -0.44
N ARG A 115 -2.08 18.95 0.11
CA ARG A 115 -1.04 19.78 -0.53
C ARG A 115 -0.30 19.06 -1.64
N VAL A 116 -0.23 17.72 -1.61
CA VAL A 116 0.41 16.90 -2.66
C VAL A 116 -0.61 16.27 -3.62
N TYR A 117 -1.88 16.23 -3.26
CA TYR A 117 -2.97 15.69 -4.07
C TYR A 117 -3.03 16.21 -5.52
N PRO A 118 -2.81 17.52 -5.79
CA PRO A 118 -2.79 18.03 -7.17
C PRO A 118 -1.72 17.39 -8.07
N PHE A 119 -0.62 16.91 -7.48
CA PHE A 119 0.42 16.18 -8.19
C PHE A 119 0.04 14.70 -8.31
N LEU A 120 -0.28 14.02 -7.22
CA LEU A 120 -0.62 12.60 -7.20
C LEU A 120 -1.66 12.23 -8.26
N ARG A 121 -2.73 13.03 -8.41
CA ARG A 121 -3.80 12.80 -9.39
C ARG A 121 -3.36 12.93 -10.86
N GLN A 122 -2.16 13.42 -11.15
CA GLN A 122 -1.61 13.48 -12.49
C GLN A 122 -0.98 12.13 -12.89
N HIS A 123 -0.55 11.35 -11.90
CA HIS A 123 0.16 10.09 -12.12
C HIS A 123 -0.77 8.89 -12.21
N ALA A 124 -1.88 8.90 -11.48
CA ALA A 124 -2.85 7.81 -11.51
C ALA A 124 -4.26 8.31 -11.20
N ASP A 125 -5.23 7.68 -11.83
CA ASP A 125 -6.64 7.89 -11.52
C ASP A 125 -7.00 7.26 -10.17
N GLY A 126 -8.03 7.83 -9.52
CA GLY A 126 -8.69 7.20 -8.38
C GLY A 126 -8.18 7.62 -7.02
N TYR A 127 -7.29 8.56 -6.92
CA TYR A 127 -6.99 9.20 -5.65
C TYR A 127 -8.25 9.86 -5.09
N PRO A 128 -8.69 9.48 -3.87
CA PRO A 128 -9.83 10.14 -3.21
C PRO A 128 -9.49 11.60 -2.92
N THR A 129 -10.49 12.49 -3.01
CA THR A 129 -10.24 13.88 -2.60
C THR A 129 -10.02 13.96 -1.10
N PRO A 130 -9.29 14.98 -0.61
CA PRO A 130 -9.10 15.19 0.84
C PRO A 130 -10.42 15.28 1.61
N GLU A 131 -11.46 15.88 1.02
CA GLU A 131 -12.79 16.01 1.62
C GLU A 131 -13.45 14.63 1.79
N VAL A 132 -13.29 13.73 0.82
CA VAL A 132 -13.80 12.36 0.90
C VAL A 132 -13.12 11.62 2.05
N LEU A 133 -11.79 11.72 2.17
CA LEU A 133 -11.04 11.08 3.28
C LEU A 133 -11.48 11.62 4.64
N ARG A 134 -11.61 12.96 4.78
CA ARG A 134 -12.12 13.57 6.02
C ARG A 134 -13.51 13.08 6.39
N SER A 135 -14.42 13.01 5.41
CA SER A 135 -15.79 12.53 5.64
C SER A 135 -15.87 11.04 6.02
N ARG A 136 -14.79 10.29 5.79
CA ARG A 136 -14.65 8.86 6.12
C ARG A 136 -13.76 8.62 7.33
N THR A 137 -13.44 9.66 8.11
CA THR A 137 -12.68 9.54 9.36
C THR A 137 -13.64 9.51 10.55
N TYR A 138 -13.50 8.50 11.42
CA TYR A 138 -14.42 8.24 12.53
C TYR A 138 -13.67 7.93 13.82
N VAL A 139 -14.33 8.13 14.96
CA VAL A 139 -13.86 7.64 16.26
C VAL A 139 -14.56 6.31 16.56
N GLY A 140 -13.76 5.30 16.84
CA GLY A 140 -14.20 3.98 17.30
C GLY A 140 -14.05 3.82 18.81
N ASN A 141 -13.78 2.61 19.26
CA ASN A 141 -13.65 2.27 20.67
C ASN A 141 -12.24 2.58 21.18
N ILE A 142 -12.07 3.68 21.92
CA ILE A 142 -10.77 4.26 22.32
C ILE A 142 -10.55 4.30 23.83
N THR A 143 -11.59 4.00 24.63
CA THR A 143 -11.59 4.30 26.06
C THR A 143 -10.67 3.38 26.86
N ASN A 144 -10.67 2.08 26.55
CA ASN A 144 -9.85 1.08 27.22
C ASN A 144 -9.38 0.00 26.23
N VAL A 145 -8.41 -0.79 26.65
CA VAL A 145 -7.93 -1.97 25.91
C VAL A 145 -9.06 -2.99 25.77
N GLY A 146 -9.36 -3.36 24.52
CA GLY A 146 -10.37 -4.38 24.22
C GLY A 146 -11.81 -3.99 24.59
N GLU A 147 -12.06 -2.73 24.85
CA GLU A 147 -13.40 -2.22 25.12
C GLU A 147 -14.27 -2.33 23.84
N MET A 148 -15.43 -2.97 23.96
CA MET A 148 -16.41 -3.17 22.87
C MET A 148 -17.87 -3.01 23.36
N ASP A 149 -18.08 -2.37 24.49
CA ASP A 149 -19.43 -2.18 25.07
C ASP A 149 -20.10 -0.90 24.53
N GLN A 150 -19.32 0.13 24.23
CA GLN A 150 -19.84 1.40 23.75
C GLN A 150 -20.15 1.37 22.25
N ASP A 151 -21.32 1.90 21.89
CA ASP A 151 -21.65 2.22 20.50
C ASP A 151 -20.84 3.43 20.06
N THR A 152 -20.20 3.34 18.90
CA THR A 152 -19.33 4.40 18.39
C THR A 152 -19.56 4.63 16.90
N PRO A 153 -19.37 5.86 16.41
CA PRO A 153 -19.49 6.14 14.96
C PRO A 153 -18.63 5.23 14.09
N GLY A 154 -17.44 4.85 14.57
CA GLY A 154 -16.54 3.93 13.85
C GLY A 154 -17.10 2.52 13.73
N ALA A 155 -17.65 1.97 14.85
CA ALA A 155 -18.30 0.66 14.82
C ALA A 155 -19.56 0.66 13.95
N ASP A 156 -20.39 1.70 14.05
CA ASP A 156 -21.59 1.86 13.23
C ASP A 156 -21.26 1.97 11.74
N ARG A 157 -20.16 2.64 11.41
CA ARG A 157 -19.68 2.71 10.02
C ARG A 157 -19.28 1.33 9.50
N ILE A 158 -18.58 0.52 10.28
CA ILE A 158 -18.25 -0.87 9.90
C ILE A 158 -19.53 -1.68 9.68
N VAL A 159 -20.51 -1.60 10.59
CA VAL A 159 -21.81 -2.27 10.43
C VAL A 159 -22.46 -1.87 9.11
N SER A 160 -22.54 -0.57 8.82
CA SER A 160 -23.13 -0.04 7.58
C SER A 160 -22.44 -0.59 6.33
N VAL A 161 -21.10 -0.63 6.31
CA VAL A 161 -20.31 -1.13 5.17
C VAL A 161 -20.51 -2.64 4.98
N LEU A 162 -20.57 -3.41 6.07
CA LEU A 162 -20.74 -4.86 5.99
C LEU A 162 -22.16 -5.27 5.58
N LEU A 163 -23.15 -4.48 5.96
CA LEU A 163 -24.57 -4.75 5.64
C LEU A 163 -25.06 -4.14 4.33
N ASP A 164 -24.27 -3.28 3.67
CA ASP A 164 -24.67 -2.72 2.39
C ASP A 164 -24.75 -3.79 1.27
N ASP A 165 -25.41 -3.45 0.14
CA ASP A 165 -25.60 -4.36 -0.98
C ASP A 165 -24.43 -4.36 -1.97
N ARG A 166 -23.39 -3.55 -1.73
CA ARG A 166 -22.20 -3.53 -2.57
C ARG A 166 -21.42 -4.84 -2.39
N PRO A 167 -20.85 -5.40 -3.48
CA PRO A 167 -20.07 -6.64 -3.38
C PRO A 167 -18.84 -6.48 -2.49
N GLY A 168 -18.39 -7.59 -1.93
CA GLY A 168 -17.12 -7.72 -1.22
C GLY A 168 -16.00 -8.21 -2.14
N PRO A 169 -14.84 -8.53 -1.57
CA PRO A 169 -14.56 -8.45 -0.14
C PRO A 169 -14.40 -7.02 0.38
N VAL A 170 -14.68 -6.85 1.69
CA VAL A 170 -14.31 -5.67 2.46
C VAL A 170 -13.18 -6.06 3.40
N TYR A 171 -12.04 -5.42 3.25
CA TYR A 171 -10.87 -5.66 4.09
C TYR A 171 -10.90 -4.75 5.31
N LEU A 172 -11.01 -5.35 6.49
CA LEU A 172 -10.94 -4.70 7.78
C LEU A 172 -9.51 -4.83 8.31
N GLN A 173 -8.75 -3.76 8.24
CA GLN A 173 -7.34 -3.72 8.65
C GLN A 173 -7.25 -3.26 10.09
N ALA A 174 -6.80 -4.14 11.00
CA ALA A 174 -6.57 -3.82 12.40
C ALA A 174 -5.09 -3.51 12.62
N TRP A 175 -4.75 -2.23 12.68
CA TRP A 175 -3.40 -1.73 12.95
C TRP A 175 -3.14 -1.66 14.47
N GLY A 176 -4.15 -1.33 15.26
CA GLY A 176 -4.18 -1.46 16.71
C GLY A 176 -4.92 -2.70 17.19
N GLY A 177 -5.79 -2.55 18.20
CA GLY A 177 -6.67 -3.61 18.65
C GLY A 177 -7.76 -3.96 17.64
N THR A 178 -8.43 -5.08 17.87
CA THR A 178 -9.57 -5.52 17.07
C THR A 178 -10.93 -5.11 17.68
N ASN A 179 -10.93 -4.37 18.77
CA ASN A 179 -12.11 -4.07 19.59
C ASN A 179 -13.25 -3.36 18.83
N THR A 180 -12.95 -2.35 17.99
CA THR A 180 -13.97 -1.66 17.20
C THR A 180 -14.59 -2.58 16.14
N ILE A 181 -13.77 -3.41 15.50
CA ILE A 181 -14.24 -4.44 14.56
C ILE A 181 -15.10 -5.46 15.30
N ALA A 182 -14.65 -5.95 16.45
CA ALA A 182 -15.39 -6.90 17.29
C ALA A 182 -16.72 -6.30 17.78
N LYS A 183 -16.76 -5.01 18.13
CA LYS A 183 -17.99 -4.28 18.47
C LYS A 183 -18.97 -4.29 17.30
N ALA A 184 -18.52 -3.95 16.10
CA ALA A 184 -19.37 -3.96 14.92
C ALA A 184 -19.94 -5.36 14.63
N LEU A 185 -19.10 -6.40 14.70
CA LEU A 185 -19.52 -7.78 14.53
C LEU A 185 -20.50 -8.23 15.62
N SER A 186 -20.30 -7.79 16.88
CA SER A 186 -21.25 -8.05 17.99
C SER A 186 -22.61 -7.40 17.74
N THR A 187 -22.62 -6.19 17.20
CA THR A 187 -23.86 -5.49 16.83
C THR A 187 -24.60 -6.25 15.74
N ILE A 188 -23.89 -6.70 14.69
CA ILE A 188 -24.49 -7.51 13.61
C ILE A 188 -25.04 -8.83 14.18
N GLN A 189 -24.27 -9.54 15.01
CA GLN A 189 -24.72 -10.80 15.62
C GLN A 189 -26.01 -10.64 16.42
N LYS A 190 -26.14 -9.55 17.17
CA LYS A 190 -27.31 -9.28 18.02
C LYS A 190 -28.52 -8.77 17.27
N GLN A 191 -28.31 -7.87 16.30
CA GLN A 191 -29.39 -7.14 15.62
C GLN A 191 -29.76 -7.73 14.26
N HIS A 192 -28.81 -8.41 13.60
CA HIS A 192 -28.95 -8.96 12.24
C HIS A 192 -28.38 -10.39 12.17
N PRO A 193 -28.80 -11.33 13.04
CA PRO A 193 -28.21 -12.68 13.12
C PRO A 193 -28.36 -13.46 11.80
N ASP A 194 -29.38 -13.18 11.01
CA ASP A 194 -29.61 -13.72 9.68
C ASP A 194 -28.57 -13.29 8.63
N GLN A 195 -27.84 -12.19 8.87
CA GLN A 195 -26.80 -11.67 7.98
C GLN A 195 -25.40 -12.24 8.26
N MET A 196 -25.20 -12.96 9.35
CA MET A 196 -23.87 -13.42 9.77
C MET A 196 -23.15 -14.23 8.68
N GLU A 197 -23.85 -15.12 8.00
CA GLU A 197 -23.26 -15.94 6.92
C GLU A 197 -22.84 -15.06 5.72
N ARG A 198 -23.66 -14.06 5.37
CA ARG A 198 -23.33 -13.11 4.29
C ARG A 198 -22.14 -12.24 4.68
N VAL A 199 -22.11 -11.76 5.90
CA VAL A 199 -21.00 -10.93 6.42
C VAL A 199 -19.70 -11.73 6.48
N SER A 200 -19.75 -12.99 6.93
CA SER A 200 -18.57 -13.86 6.97
C SER A 200 -17.95 -14.11 5.59
N ARG A 201 -18.77 -14.12 4.52
CA ARG A 201 -18.25 -14.20 3.14
C ARG A 201 -17.80 -12.87 2.55
N LYS A 202 -18.29 -11.76 3.10
CA LYS A 202 -18.03 -10.41 2.58
C LYS A 202 -16.79 -9.76 3.20
N ALA A 203 -16.50 -10.05 4.46
CA ALA A 203 -15.42 -9.43 5.21
C ALA A 203 -14.17 -10.31 5.24
N VAL A 204 -13.01 -9.66 5.20
CA VAL A 204 -11.70 -10.23 5.50
C VAL A 204 -11.04 -9.35 6.53
N ILE A 205 -10.60 -9.90 7.66
CA ILE A 205 -9.84 -9.14 8.67
C ILE A 205 -8.35 -9.40 8.46
N TYR A 206 -7.56 -8.33 8.36
CA TYR A 206 -6.10 -8.42 8.44
C TYR A 206 -5.64 -7.81 9.77
N ILE A 207 -5.00 -8.61 10.61
CA ILE A 207 -4.58 -8.22 11.96
C ILE A 207 -3.07 -8.06 11.99
N ILE A 208 -2.60 -6.89 12.45
CA ILE A 208 -1.21 -6.66 12.82
C ILE A 208 -1.08 -6.85 14.33
N LEU A 209 -0.51 -7.99 14.72
CA LEU A 209 -0.39 -8.42 16.12
C LEU A 209 -1.75 -8.49 16.84
N ASP A 210 -1.95 -9.42 17.76
CA ASP A 210 -3.15 -9.44 18.59
C ASP A 210 -2.96 -8.49 19.77
N GLN A 211 -3.49 -7.25 19.62
CA GLN A 211 -3.13 -6.14 20.50
C GLN A 211 -4.14 -5.88 21.65
N ASP A 212 -5.27 -6.58 21.69
CA ASP A 212 -6.30 -6.36 22.73
C ASP A 212 -7.09 -7.60 23.16
N ASP A 213 -6.71 -8.78 22.65
CA ASP A 213 -7.35 -10.08 22.87
C ASP A 213 -8.79 -10.22 22.33
N THR A 214 -9.45 -9.17 21.79
CA THR A 214 -10.85 -9.28 21.33
C THR A 214 -10.99 -10.20 20.13
N PHE A 215 -9.95 -10.31 19.30
CA PHE A 215 -9.90 -11.32 18.25
C PHE A 215 -10.07 -12.72 18.84
N ARG A 216 -9.21 -13.11 19.76
CA ARG A 216 -9.20 -14.48 20.35
C ARG A 216 -10.40 -14.75 21.24
N LYS A 217 -10.86 -13.75 22.00
CA LYS A 217 -11.96 -13.90 22.96
C LYS A 217 -13.35 -13.81 22.34
N TYR A 218 -13.48 -13.01 21.26
CA TYR A 218 -14.80 -12.77 20.68
C TYR A 218 -14.88 -13.15 19.20
N VAL A 219 -14.00 -12.62 18.32
CA VAL A 219 -14.14 -12.80 16.87
C VAL A 219 -13.99 -14.28 16.48
N GLU A 220 -12.89 -14.92 16.87
CA GLU A 220 -12.60 -16.29 16.49
C GLU A 220 -13.70 -17.28 16.92
N PRO A 221 -14.21 -17.28 18.17
CA PRO A 221 -15.23 -18.25 18.58
C PRO A 221 -16.64 -17.97 18.05
N ASN A 222 -16.99 -16.71 17.76
CA ASN A 222 -18.34 -16.34 17.33
C ASN A 222 -18.48 -16.24 15.80
N TRP A 223 -17.35 -16.04 15.07
CA TRP A 223 -17.29 -15.85 13.62
C TRP A 223 -16.32 -16.83 12.94
N PRO A 224 -16.43 -18.16 13.17
CA PRO A 224 -15.42 -19.13 12.73
C PRO A 224 -15.27 -19.25 11.21
N LYS A 225 -16.24 -18.76 10.43
CA LYS A 225 -16.21 -18.75 8.96
C LYS A 225 -15.60 -17.47 8.36
N LEU A 226 -15.42 -16.44 9.17
CA LEU A 226 -14.83 -15.18 8.75
C LEU A 226 -13.35 -15.39 8.44
N GLU A 227 -12.91 -14.92 7.30
CA GLU A 227 -11.49 -14.99 6.94
C GLU A 227 -10.68 -13.98 7.75
N VAL A 228 -9.66 -14.49 8.43
CA VAL A 228 -8.75 -13.67 9.24
C VAL A 228 -7.31 -13.98 8.85
N LEU A 229 -6.57 -12.95 8.46
CA LEU A 229 -5.14 -12.99 8.16
C LEU A 229 -4.38 -12.41 9.35
N GLY A 230 -3.78 -13.25 10.17
CA GLY A 230 -3.01 -12.84 11.35
C GLY A 230 -1.53 -12.70 11.03
N SER A 231 -1.07 -11.47 10.86
CA SER A 231 0.35 -11.14 10.78
C SER A 231 0.88 -10.89 12.19
N PHE A 232 1.29 -11.96 12.88
CA PHE A 232 1.71 -11.90 14.28
C PHE A 232 3.22 -11.71 14.44
N ARG A 233 4.01 -12.04 13.41
CA ARG A 233 5.47 -12.00 13.42
C ARG A 233 6.09 -11.43 12.14
N GLN A 234 5.57 -11.80 10.96
CA GLN A 234 6.14 -11.37 9.68
C GLN A 234 6.06 -9.85 9.46
N PHE A 235 5.05 -9.16 10.03
CA PHE A 235 4.95 -7.71 9.99
C PHE A 235 6.20 -7.02 10.55
N GLY A 236 6.92 -7.68 11.47
CA GLY A 236 8.15 -7.19 12.06
C GLY A 236 9.25 -6.82 11.06
N VAL A 237 9.14 -7.27 9.80
CA VAL A 237 10.00 -6.84 8.69
C VAL A 237 9.86 -5.33 8.44
N LEU A 238 8.68 -4.78 8.66
CA LEU A 238 8.38 -3.35 8.53
C LEU A 238 8.15 -2.68 9.90
N ALA A 239 8.47 -3.35 11.02
CA ALA A 239 8.37 -2.81 12.36
C ALA A 239 9.75 -2.57 12.99
N PHE A 240 9.80 -2.15 14.25
CA PHE A 240 11.01 -1.80 14.98
C PHE A 240 12.14 -2.86 14.95
N GLY A 241 11.78 -4.14 14.75
CA GLY A 241 12.72 -5.26 14.71
C GLY A 241 13.31 -5.59 13.33
N TRP A 242 13.11 -4.78 12.32
CA TRP A 242 13.44 -5.07 10.92
C TRP A 242 14.90 -5.51 10.70
N ARG A 243 15.86 -4.90 11.44
CA ARG A 243 17.28 -5.26 11.32
C ARG A 243 17.57 -6.72 11.63
N ASN A 244 16.74 -7.37 12.46
CA ASN A 244 16.92 -8.78 12.82
C ASN A 244 16.23 -9.73 11.82
N LEU A 245 15.26 -9.26 11.08
CA LEU A 245 14.44 -10.07 10.15
C LEU A 245 14.90 -9.95 8.70
N ILE A 246 15.44 -8.78 8.32
CA ILE A 246 15.86 -8.52 6.94
C ILE A 246 17.33 -8.90 6.76
N PRO A 247 17.69 -9.75 5.78
CA PRO A 247 19.10 -10.04 5.46
C PRO A 247 19.87 -8.78 5.04
N PRO A 248 21.20 -8.72 5.33
CA PRO A 248 22.01 -7.53 5.02
C PRO A 248 21.88 -6.99 3.60
N ALA A 249 21.76 -7.87 2.60
CA ALA A 249 21.64 -7.48 1.20
C ALA A 249 20.38 -6.63 0.89
N TYR A 250 19.30 -6.78 1.66
CA TYR A 250 18.07 -6.03 1.50
C TYR A 250 17.95 -4.82 2.43
N ARG A 251 18.83 -4.70 3.45
CA ARG A 251 18.76 -3.59 4.42
C ARG A 251 19.06 -2.24 3.79
N VAL A 252 19.75 -2.20 2.66
CA VAL A 252 20.06 -0.96 1.94
C VAL A 252 18.83 -0.08 1.70
N PHE A 253 17.67 -0.68 1.48
CA PHE A 253 16.39 0.02 1.27
C PHE A 253 15.76 0.60 2.54
N PHE A 254 16.37 0.34 3.70
CA PHE A 254 15.89 0.76 5.02
C PHE A 254 16.93 1.63 5.76
N GLU A 255 18.12 1.76 5.21
CA GLU A 255 19.19 2.56 5.81
C GLU A 255 19.04 4.05 5.44
N ARG A 256 19.68 4.89 6.24
CA ARG A 256 19.60 6.35 6.15
C ARG A 256 19.79 6.92 4.74
N PRO A 257 20.85 6.56 3.97
CA PRO A 257 21.06 7.16 2.66
C PRO A 257 19.89 6.94 1.71
N TRP A 258 19.27 5.75 1.78
CA TRP A 258 18.14 5.42 0.92
C TRP A 258 16.89 6.19 1.37
N LEU A 259 16.55 6.15 2.67
CA LEU A 259 15.35 6.79 3.20
C LEU A 259 15.38 8.32 2.98
N GLU A 260 16.50 8.96 3.31
CA GLU A 260 16.66 10.40 3.11
C GLU A 260 16.63 10.78 1.64
N GLY A 261 17.26 9.99 0.76
CA GLY A 261 17.35 10.28 -0.66
C GLY A 261 16.09 10.00 -1.47
N HIS A 262 15.17 9.15 -0.96
CA HIS A 262 14.03 8.67 -1.74
C HIS A 262 12.67 8.94 -1.10
N ILE A 263 12.62 9.26 0.20
CA ILE A 263 11.35 9.50 0.91
C ILE A 263 11.35 10.84 1.63
N SER A 264 12.28 11.03 2.60
CA SER A 264 12.15 12.15 3.56
C SER A 264 12.50 13.50 2.97
N ASN A 265 13.52 13.58 2.08
CA ASN A 265 14.06 14.86 1.61
C ASN A 265 13.61 15.16 0.18
N GLY A 266 12.91 16.28 0.00
CA GLY A 266 12.58 16.79 -1.33
C GLY A 266 11.32 16.19 -1.97
N HIS A 267 10.56 15.34 -1.25
CA HIS A 267 9.38 14.64 -1.77
C HIS A 267 8.04 15.22 -1.23
N GLY A 268 8.02 16.50 -0.92
CA GLY A 268 6.81 17.19 -0.45
C GLY A 268 6.52 16.96 1.03
N VAL A 269 5.43 17.57 1.51
CA VAL A 269 5.14 17.64 2.95
C VAL A 269 4.62 16.32 3.51
N LEU A 270 3.96 15.48 2.71
CA LEU A 270 3.42 14.21 3.16
C LEU A 270 4.54 13.18 3.32
N ALA A 271 5.33 12.93 2.29
CA ALA A 271 6.45 12.00 2.37
C ALA A 271 7.54 12.51 3.33
N GLY A 272 7.76 13.83 3.38
CA GLY A 272 8.69 14.46 4.32
C GLY A 272 8.29 14.35 5.81
N ALA A 273 7.05 14.02 6.11
CA ALA A 273 6.58 13.76 7.47
C ALA A 273 6.87 12.32 7.96
N TYR A 274 7.36 11.44 7.07
CA TYR A 274 7.72 10.06 7.40
C TYR A 274 8.85 10.04 8.42
N GLN A 275 8.62 9.37 9.55
CA GLN A 275 9.50 9.43 10.70
C GLN A 275 10.65 8.44 10.57
N SER A 276 11.82 8.90 10.95
CA SER A 276 13.02 8.08 10.96
C SER A 276 13.65 7.98 12.35
N GLN A 277 14.47 6.96 12.54
CA GLN A 277 15.36 6.87 13.69
C GLN A 277 16.81 7.06 13.22
N ASP A 278 17.43 8.16 13.64
CA ASP A 278 18.78 8.53 13.19
C ASP A 278 18.89 8.61 11.64
N GLY A 279 17.80 9.00 10.98
CA GLY A 279 17.69 9.08 9.53
C GLY A 279 17.41 7.77 8.80
N ALA A 280 17.50 6.62 9.47
CA ALA A 280 17.14 5.30 8.93
C ALA A 280 15.66 4.99 9.22
N PHE A 281 15.13 3.99 8.54
CA PHE A 281 13.80 3.44 8.77
C PHE A 281 13.55 3.15 10.26
N ARG A 282 12.41 3.58 10.76
CA ARG A 282 12.00 3.35 12.14
C ARG A 282 11.01 2.20 12.25
N SER A 283 9.79 2.43 11.81
CA SER A 283 8.70 1.45 11.83
C SER A 283 7.52 1.92 10.99
N GLU A 284 6.93 1.02 10.23
CA GLU A 284 5.63 1.09 9.60
C GLU A 284 4.98 -0.30 9.66
N GLY A 285 4.87 -0.84 10.89
CA GLY A 285 4.45 -2.22 11.14
C GLY A 285 3.09 -2.60 10.56
N ASP A 286 2.24 -1.63 10.28
CA ASP A 286 0.87 -1.84 9.80
C ASP A 286 0.76 -1.88 8.27
N SER A 287 1.80 -1.41 7.57
CA SER A 287 1.83 -1.37 6.11
C SER A 287 1.58 -2.72 5.42
N PRO A 288 2.04 -3.89 5.94
CA PRO A 288 1.71 -5.18 5.33
C PRO A 288 0.21 -5.42 5.16
N SER A 289 -0.63 -4.85 6.00
CA SER A 289 -2.08 -5.02 5.96
C SER A 289 -2.70 -4.53 4.64
N PHE A 290 -2.37 -3.32 4.19
CA PHE A 290 -2.85 -2.81 2.91
C PHE A 290 -1.97 -3.24 1.73
N MET A 291 -0.68 -3.47 1.94
CA MET A 291 0.22 -3.98 0.89
C MET A 291 -0.22 -5.36 0.37
N HIS A 292 -0.91 -6.14 1.21
CA HIS A 292 -1.54 -7.41 0.80
C HIS A 292 -2.62 -7.21 -0.27
N GLN A 293 -3.28 -6.05 -0.30
CA GLN A 293 -4.40 -5.77 -1.20
C GLN A 293 -3.99 -5.03 -2.48
N ILE A 294 -2.76 -4.51 -2.57
CA ILE A 294 -2.27 -3.84 -3.79
C ILE A 294 -2.12 -4.85 -4.92
N GLU A 295 -2.75 -4.57 -6.06
CA GLU A 295 -2.71 -5.45 -7.22
C GLU A 295 -1.43 -5.22 -8.02
N VAL A 296 -0.43 -6.02 -7.74
CA VAL A 296 0.87 -5.97 -8.43
C VAL A 296 1.10 -7.16 -9.36
N GLY A 297 0.08 -8.03 -9.54
CA GLY A 297 0.15 -9.25 -10.37
C GLY A 297 0.53 -10.51 -9.59
N LEU A 298 0.69 -10.43 -8.27
CA LEU A 298 0.99 -11.58 -7.41
C LEU A 298 -0.24 -12.40 -6.99
N ARG A 299 -1.45 -11.96 -7.32
CA ARG A 299 -2.71 -12.65 -6.99
C ARG A 299 -2.89 -12.93 -5.49
N SER A 300 -2.28 -12.10 -4.62
CA SER A 300 -2.28 -12.32 -3.16
C SER A 300 -3.68 -12.33 -2.55
N ARG A 301 -4.62 -11.56 -3.13
CA ARG A 301 -6.02 -11.48 -2.68
C ARG A 301 -6.87 -12.71 -3.01
N GLU A 302 -6.41 -13.57 -3.93
CA GLU A 302 -7.18 -14.74 -4.34
C GLU A 302 -7.08 -15.89 -3.34
N HIS A 303 -5.94 -15.99 -2.64
CA HIS A 303 -5.74 -17.01 -1.62
C HIS A 303 -4.62 -16.61 -0.64
N PRO A 304 -4.83 -16.73 0.68
CA PRO A 304 -3.85 -16.31 1.69
C PRO A 304 -2.47 -16.97 1.55
N SER A 305 -2.40 -18.21 1.02
CA SER A 305 -1.14 -18.94 0.86
C SER A 305 -0.33 -18.53 -0.36
N TYR A 306 -0.87 -17.67 -1.25
CA TYR A 306 -0.13 -17.26 -2.46
C TYR A 306 1.03 -16.35 -2.16
N GLY A 307 0.87 -15.45 -1.17
CA GLY A 307 1.91 -14.51 -0.78
C GLY A 307 2.08 -13.35 -1.77
N GLY A 308 2.56 -12.24 -1.24
CA GLY A 308 2.78 -10.99 -1.93
C GLY A 308 3.44 -9.99 -0.99
N TRP A 309 3.37 -8.71 -1.31
CA TRP A 309 4.03 -7.64 -0.53
C TRP A 309 3.61 -7.59 0.95
N GLY A 310 2.37 -7.96 1.25
CA GLY A 310 1.85 -8.05 2.61
C GLY A 310 2.04 -9.41 3.28
N GLY A 311 2.89 -10.27 2.74
CA GLY A 311 3.21 -11.55 3.35
C GLY A 311 2.44 -12.75 2.80
N ARG A 312 2.66 -13.91 3.40
CA ARG A 312 2.06 -15.21 3.07
C ARG A 312 1.55 -15.89 4.32
N PHE A 313 0.48 -16.65 4.20
CA PHE A 313 -0.22 -17.24 5.35
C PHE A 313 -0.45 -18.74 5.16
N VAL A 314 -0.60 -19.43 6.29
CA VAL A 314 -1.01 -20.84 6.37
C VAL A 314 -2.18 -20.98 7.33
N GLU A 315 -3.08 -21.93 7.08
CA GLU A 315 -4.19 -22.19 7.99
C GLU A 315 -3.69 -22.44 9.42
N GLU A 316 -4.29 -21.79 10.41
CA GLU A 316 -3.91 -21.99 11.81
C GLU A 316 -4.53 -23.27 12.37
N LYS A 317 -5.83 -23.48 12.12
CA LYS A 317 -6.62 -24.63 12.59
C LYS A 317 -7.44 -25.19 11.42
N PRO A 318 -6.84 -25.99 10.53
CA PRO A 318 -7.50 -26.48 9.33
C PRO A 318 -8.85 -27.14 9.61
N GLY A 319 -9.88 -26.72 8.87
CA GLY A 319 -11.23 -27.26 8.97
C GLY A 319 -12.02 -26.84 10.24
N GLN A 320 -11.45 -26.04 11.16
CA GLN A 320 -12.14 -25.56 12.36
C GLN A 320 -12.53 -24.09 12.25
N THR A 321 -11.58 -23.25 11.84
CA THR A 321 -11.78 -21.80 11.65
C THR A 321 -11.16 -21.38 10.34
N ASN A 322 -11.60 -20.23 9.78
CA ASN A 322 -10.98 -19.62 8.61
C ASN A 322 -9.90 -18.59 9.03
N VAL A 323 -9.05 -19.01 9.96
CA VAL A 323 -7.95 -18.20 10.48
C VAL A 323 -6.63 -18.64 9.88
N TRP A 324 -5.90 -17.70 9.33
CA TRP A 324 -4.61 -17.85 8.70
C TRP A 324 -3.56 -17.11 9.51
N LYS A 325 -2.40 -17.71 9.71
CA LYS A 325 -1.27 -17.14 10.45
C LYS A 325 -0.03 -17.04 9.57
N ASP A 326 1.00 -16.35 10.06
CA ASP A 326 2.29 -16.24 9.40
C ASP A 326 2.79 -17.57 8.85
N ALA A 327 3.17 -17.56 7.57
CA ALA A 327 3.94 -18.64 6.97
C ALA A 327 5.44 -18.38 7.11
N ASP A 328 6.22 -19.45 7.10
CA ASP A 328 7.67 -19.38 6.93
C ASP A 328 8.03 -19.72 5.48
N ASP A 329 8.90 -18.93 4.86
CA ASP A 329 9.51 -19.25 3.57
C ASP A 329 10.98 -19.64 3.81
N GLU A 330 11.38 -20.84 3.40
CA GLU A 330 12.72 -21.38 3.61
C GLU A 330 13.20 -21.24 5.08
N GLY A 331 12.28 -21.43 6.05
CA GLY A 331 12.58 -21.35 7.48
C GLY A 331 12.69 -19.95 8.04
N SER A 332 12.32 -18.91 7.28
CA SER A 332 12.32 -17.52 7.72
C SER A 332 10.91 -16.95 7.72
N VAL A 333 10.41 -16.54 8.89
CA VAL A 333 9.11 -15.88 9.04
C VAL A 333 9.05 -14.50 8.37
N GLY A 334 10.19 -13.84 8.21
CA GLY A 334 10.24 -12.52 7.54
C GLY A 334 10.31 -12.62 6.02
N LYS A 335 10.74 -13.77 5.46
CA LYS A 335 10.99 -13.91 4.02
C LYS A 335 9.74 -13.70 3.16
N PRO A 336 8.53 -14.11 3.58
CA PRO A 336 7.31 -13.82 2.83
C PRO A 336 7.10 -12.33 2.49
N ILE A 337 7.67 -11.41 3.31
CA ILE A 337 7.62 -9.96 3.07
C ILE A 337 8.95 -9.45 2.49
N TRP A 338 10.10 -9.70 3.16
CA TRP A 338 11.34 -9.04 2.76
C TRP A 338 11.86 -9.45 1.36
N ARG A 339 11.45 -10.59 0.82
CA ARG A 339 11.80 -10.98 -0.56
C ARG A 339 11.35 -9.96 -1.61
N TRP A 340 10.34 -9.17 -1.31
CA TRP A 340 9.79 -8.13 -2.16
C TRP A 340 10.33 -6.74 -1.82
N ALA A 341 11.28 -6.62 -0.89
CA ALA A 341 11.70 -5.34 -0.31
C ALA A 341 12.18 -4.33 -1.37
N ALA A 342 13.00 -4.77 -2.33
CA ALA A 342 13.45 -3.90 -3.40
C ALA A 342 12.28 -3.32 -4.21
N ALA A 343 11.30 -4.16 -4.55
CA ALA A 343 10.17 -3.76 -5.37
C ALA A 343 9.23 -2.81 -4.62
N PHE A 344 8.79 -3.16 -3.41
CA PHE A 344 7.85 -2.28 -2.70
C PHE A 344 8.50 -0.98 -2.18
N GLN A 345 9.81 -0.98 -1.89
CA GLN A 345 10.51 0.24 -1.50
C GLN A 345 10.74 1.16 -2.71
N ASN A 346 11.12 0.63 -3.85
CA ASN A 346 11.22 1.43 -5.08
C ASN A 346 9.86 1.99 -5.51
N ASP A 347 8.79 1.22 -5.39
CA ASP A 347 7.42 1.70 -5.67
C ASP A 347 7.02 2.83 -4.70
N PHE A 348 7.37 2.71 -3.42
CA PHE A 348 7.17 3.79 -2.44
C PHE A 348 7.96 5.05 -2.80
N ALA A 349 9.22 4.90 -3.22
CA ALA A 349 10.06 6.00 -3.67
C ALA A 349 9.46 6.71 -4.90
N ALA A 350 8.97 5.96 -5.88
CA ALA A 350 8.29 6.55 -7.03
C ALA A 350 7.05 7.34 -6.63
N ARG A 351 6.23 6.80 -5.69
CA ARG A 351 5.05 7.53 -5.20
C ARG A 351 5.40 8.75 -4.34
N ALA A 352 6.55 8.73 -3.65
CA ALA A 352 7.08 9.92 -3.00
C ALA A 352 7.50 10.98 -4.05
N ASP A 353 8.13 10.58 -5.15
CA ASP A 353 8.42 11.44 -6.32
C ASP A 353 7.13 12.05 -6.89
N TRP A 354 6.04 11.29 -6.97
CA TRP A 354 4.74 11.77 -7.47
C TRP A 354 4.15 12.92 -6.64
N CYS A 355 4.61 13.11 -5.41
CA CYS A 355 4.18 14.25 -4.59
C CYS A 355 4.66 15.61 -5.12
N VAL A 356 5.71 15.64 -5.94
CA VAL A 356 6.40 16.88 -6.32
C VAL A 356 6.78 16.96 -7.81
N LYS A 357 6.80 15.84 -8.51
CA LYS A 357 7.16 15.75 -9.93
C LYS A 357 5.91 15.77 -10.82
N THR A 358 6.07 16.22 -12.04
CA THR A 358 5.08 16.05 -13.10
C THR A 358 5.10 14.62 -13.62
N TYR A 359 4.06 14.20 -14.37
CA TYR A 359 4.00 12.87 -14.97
C TYR A 359 5.27 12.55 -15.79
N ALA A 360 5.73 13.46 -16.61
CA ALA A 360 6.90 13.25 -17.49
C ALA A 360 8.26 13.20 -16.75
N GLU A 361 8.31 13.59 -15.46
CA GLU A 361 9.53 13.61 -14.66
C GLU A 361 9.62 12.44 -13.69
N ALA A 362 8.53 11.72 -13.48
CA ALA A 362 8.45 10.59 -12.56
C ALA A 362 8.35 9.26 -13.31
N ASN A 363 8.76 8.19 -12.64
CA ASN A 363 8.64 6.83 -13.18
C ASN A 363 7.29 6.20 -12.84
N HIS A 364 6.75 5.39 -13.77
CA HIS A 364 5.52 4.63 -13.63
C HIS A 364 5.76 3.16 -13.89
N ALA A 365 5.08 2.30 -13.14
CA ALA A 365 5.32 0.87 -13.20
C ALA A 365 4.87 0.23 -14.52
N PRO A 366 5.55 -0.84 -14.96
CA PRO A 366 5.18 -1.60 -16.15
C PRO A 366 3.74 -2.09 -16.14
N LEU A 367 3.13 -2.17 -17.32
CA LEU A 367 1.86 -2.82 -17.57
C LEU A 367 2.13 -4.25 -18.05
N VAL A 368 1.94 -5.21 -17.16
CA VAL A 368 2.24 -6.63 -17.45
C VAL A 368 1.08 -7.29 -18.15
N TRP A 369 1.36 -7.92 -19.29
CA TRP A 369 0.38 -8.71 -20.01
C TRP A 369 0.76 -10.19 -20.04
N LEU A 370 0.06 -10.97 -19.22
CA LEU A 370 0.19 -12.43 -19.22
C LEU A 370 -0.65 -13.04 -20.34
N LYS A 371 -0.01 -13.61 -21.35
CA LYS A 371 -0.67 -14.36 -22.46
C LYS A 371 -0.94 -15.81 -22.09
N THR A 372 -0.11 -16.39 -21.22
CA THR A 372 -0.35 -17.72 -20.66
C THR A 372 -1.60 -17.66 -19.78
N PRO A 373 -2.51 -18.65 -19.79
CA PRO A 373 -3.55 -18.74 -18.78
C PRO A 373 -2.96 -18.70 -17.37
N ALA A 374 -3.56 -17.89 -16.49
CA ALA A 374 -3.07 -17.72 -15.13
C ALA A 374 -3.16 -19.03 -14.31
N ASP A 375 -4.13 -19.90 -14.66
CA ASP A 375 -4.30 -21.24 -14.10
C ASP A 375 -4.19 -22.26 -15.25
N VAL A 376 -3.25 -23.18 -15.10
CA VAL A 376 -2.94 -24.22 -16.09
C VAL A 376 -3.06 -25.59 -15.45
N GLU A 377 -3.76 -26.51 -16.12
CA GLU A 377 -3.81 -27.89 -15.71
C GLU A 377 -2.94 -28.72 -16.67
N ALA A 378 -1.98 -29.48 -16.14
CA ALA A 378 -1.05 -30.22 -16.96
C ALA A 378 -0.61 -31.54 -16.31
N ALA A 379 -0.34 -32.58 -17.14
CA ALA A 379 0.21 -33.83 -16.66
C ALA A 379 1.74 -33.76 -16.46
N PRO A 380 2.35 -34.63 -15.64
CA PRO A 380 3.79 -34.77 -15.56
C PRO A 380 4.41 -34.97 -16.95
N GLY A 381 5.53 -34.27 -17.21
CA GLY A 381 6.22 -34.27 -18.51
C GLY A 381 5.66 -33.31 -19.56
N ALA A 382 4.51 -32.68 -19.31
CA ALA A 382 3.94 -31.69 -20.23
C ALA A 382 4.79 -30.42 -20.28
N ALA A 383 4.99 -29.87 -21.47
CA ALA A 383 5.64 -28.57 -21.64
C ALA A 383 4.61 -27.45 -21.60
N ILE A 384 4.92 -26.39 -20.84
CA ILE A 384 4.10 -25.20 -20.68
C ILE A 384 4.90 -24.01 -21.21
N LYS A 385 4.29 -23.22 -22.09
CA LYS A 385 4.82 -21.94 -22.52
C LYS A 385 4.43 -20.87 -21.51
N LEU A 386 5.40 -20.07 -21.09
CA LEU A 386 5.23 -18.90 -20.23
C LEU A 386 5.45 -17.65 -21.09
N ASP A 387 4.50 -16.72 -21.12
CA ASP A 387 4.53 -15.63 -22.09
C ASP A 387 3.96 -14.33 -21.51
N VAL A 388 4.84 -13.36 -21.30
CA VAL A 388 4.51 -11.98 -20.96
C VAL A 388 4.93 -10.99 -22.06
N THR A 389 5.14 -11.49 -23.30
CA THR A 389 5.41 -10.64 -24.46
C THR A 389 4.21 -9.75 -24.75
N GLY A 390 4.41 -8.46 -24.91
CA GLY A 390 3.33 -7.49 -25.04
C GLY A 390 3.13 -6.67 -23.77
N SER A 391 3.84 -6.97 -22.69
CA SER A 391 4.01 -6.04 -21.57
C SER A 391 4.66 -4.77 -22.09
N THR A 392 4.22 -3.63 -21.57
CA THR A 392 4.67 -2.30 -22.00
C THR A 392 5.01 -1.45 -20.78
N ASP A 393 5.73 -0.39 -21.02
CA ASP A 393 6.03 0.61 -20.01
C ASP A 393 5.35 1.94 -20.37
N PRO A 394 4.69 2.63 -19.40
CA PRO A 394 4.02 3.90 -19.65
C PRO A 394 4.97 5.04 -20.08
N ASP A 395 6.21 5.00 -19.60
CA ASP A 395 7.21 6.02 -19.87
C ASP A 395 8.10 5.65 -21.07
N GLY A 396 7.92 4.42 -21.59
CA GLY A 396 8.68 3.89 -22.73
C GLY A 396 10.01 3.27 -22.34
N ASP A 397 10.19 2.95 -21.06
CA ASP A 397 11.40 2.33 -20.54
C ASP A 397 11.58 0.89 -21.06
N GLN A 398 12.83 0.45 -21.13
CA GLN A 398 13.16 -0.92 -21.50
C GLN A 398 12.79 -1.86 -20.34
N LEU A 399 12.11 -2.96 -20.67
CA LEU A 399 11.71 -3.96 -19.70
C LEU A 399 12.73 -5.11 -19.63
N SER A 400 13.00 -5.56 -18.41
CA SER A 400 13.72 -6.79 -18.09
C SER A 400 12.76 -7.81 -17.48
N TYR A 401 13.09 -9.10 -17.60
CA TYR A 401 12.22 -10.20 -17.24
C TYR A 401 12.98 -11.22 -16.43
N LEU A 402 12.31 -11.82 -15.41
CA LEU A 402 12.83 -12.99 -14.69
C LEU A 402 11.69 -13.91 -14.28
N TRP A 403 11.66 -15.12 -14.83
CA TRP A 403 10.74 -16.17 -14.39
C TRP A 403 11.39 -17.04 -13.33
N TRP A 404 10.66 -17.29 -12.25
CA TRP A 404 11.12 -18.12 -11.15
C TRP A 404 9.99 -18.90 -10.49
N GLN A 405 10.33 -19.96 -9.76
CA GLN A 405 9.37 -20.76 -9.01
C GLN A 405 9.23 -20.22 -7.58
N TYR A 406 8.01 -19.89 -7.17
CA TYR A 406 7.71 -19.63 -5.77
C TYR A 406 7.37 -20.94 -5.06
N LYS A 407 8.41 -21.68 -4.69
CA LYS A 407 8.31 -23.05 -4.16
C LYS A 407 7.47 -23.13 -2.88
N ASP A 408 7.63 -22.15 -1.96
CA ASP A 408 6.92 -22.16 -0.68
C ASP A 408 5.40 -22.02 -0.85
N ALA A 409 4.94 -21.29 -1.86
CA ALA A 409 3.52 -21.12 -2.16
C ALA A 409 2.88 -22.38 -2.81
N GLY A 410 3.68 -23.21 -3.51
CA GLY A 410 3.23 -24.43 -4.18
C GLY A 410 3.18 -25.66 -3.26
N ARG A 411 2.43 -26.68 -3.68
CA ARG A 411 2.44 -28.02 -3.05
C ARG A 411 3.62 -28.85 -3.50
N TYR A 412 4.03 -28.73 -4.77
CA TYR A 412 5.24 -29.38 -5.27
C TYR A 412 6.48 -28.72 -4.67
N LYS A 413 7.30 -29.51 -3.98
CA LYS A 413 8.47 -29.02 -3.24
C LYS A 413 9.81 -29.25 -3.95
N GLY A 414 9.79 -29.94 -5.12
CA GLY A 414 10.98 -30.08 -5.97
C GLY A 414 11.31 -28.81 -6.73
N ASP A 415 12.49 -28.78 -7.35
CA ASP A 415 12.90 -27.67 -8.20
C ASP A 415 12.37 -27.83 -9.61
N VAL A 416 12.00 -26.71 -10.22
CA VAL A 416 11.51 -26.65 -11.59
C VAL A 416 12.51 -25.86 -12.44
N VAL A 417 12.95 -26.46 -13.55
CA VAL A 417 13.86 -25.79 -14.48
C VAL A 417 13.04 -24.96 -15.47
N ILE A 418 13.23 -23.66 -15.47
CA ILE A 418 12.62 -22.73 -16.41
C ILE A 418 13.67 -22.40 -17.48
N ARG A 419 13.35 -22.69 -18.74
CA ARG A 419 14.20 -22.35 -19.89
C ARG A 419 13.88 -20.93 -20.33
N ASP A 420 14.91 -20.20 -20.73
CA ASP A 420 14.82 -18.79 -21.14
C ASP A 420 14.20 -17.90 -20.04
N ALA A 421 14.54 -18.17 -18.77
CA ALA A 421 13.95 -17.52 -17.59
C ALA A 421 14.10 -15.97 -17.59
N GLU A 422 15.14 -15.44 -18.25
CA GLU A 422 15.40 -14.00 -18.36
C GLU A 422 14.77 -13.36 -19.61
N ARG A 423 13.78 -14.04 -20.23
CA ARG A 423 13.10 -13.53 -21.42
C ARG A 423 11.59 -13.40 -21.18
N ALA A 424 10.96 -12.50 -21.93
CA ALA A 424 9.51 -12.33 -21.89
C ALA A 424 8.74 -13.61 -22.24
N ALA A 425 9.33 -14.47 -23.08
CA ALA A 425 8.81 -15.82 -23.40
C ALA A 425 9.78 -16.87 -22.86
N ALA A 426 9.27 -17.73 -21.99
CA ALA A 426 9.99 -18.81 -21.34
C ALA A 426 9.22 -20.12 -21.46
N SER A 427 9.78 -21.22 -20.97
CA SER A 427 9.07 -22.49 -20.92
C SER A 427 9.50 -23.33 -19.72
N VAL A 428 8.58 -24.19 -19.29
CA VAL A 428 8.81 -25.13 -18.20
C VAL A 428 8.24 -26.48 -18.57
N THR A 429 8.88 -27.56 -18.11
CA THR A 429 8.33 -28.91 -18.19
C THR A 429 7.87 -29.33 -16.81
N VAL A 430 6.63 -29.78 -16.67
CA VAL A 430 6.10 -30.30 -15.40
C VAL A 430 6.97 -31.50 -14.98
N PRO A 431 7.54 -31.49 -13.76
CA PRO A 431 8.39 -32.55 -13.29
C PRO A 431 7.72 -33.91 -13.33
N ALA A 432 8.48 -34.95 -13.71
CA ALA A 432 7.95 -36.29 -13.85
C ALA A 432 7.51 -36.95 -12.52
N ASP A 433 8.06 -36.47 -11.42
CA ASP A 433 7.77 -36.92 -10.06
C ASP A 433 6.66 -36.12 -9.38
N ALA A 434 6.15 -35.06 -10.03
CA ALA A 434 5.01 -34.29 -9.54
C ALA A 434 3.75 -35.14 -9.52
N LYS A 435 2.97 -35.03 -8.45
CA LYS A 435 1.77 -35.89 -8.23
C LYS A 435 0.50 -35.12 -8.57
N PRO A 436 -0.56 -35.82 -8.98
CA PRO A 436 -1.88 -35.20 -9.14
C PRO A 436 -2.30 -34.44 -7.90
N GLY A 437 -2.73 -33.17 -8.08
CA GLY A 437 -3.07 -32.24 -7.01
C GLY A 437 -1.91 -31.38 -6.49
N ASP A 438 -0.67 -31.64 -6.91
CA ASP A 438 0.42 -30.69 -6.68
C ASP A 438 0.18 -29.39 -7.43
N THR A 439 0.60 -28.28 -6.84
CA THR A 439 0.59 -26.96 -7.48
C THR A 439 2.02 -26.42 -7.60
N ILE A 440 2.32 -25.82 -8.75
CA ILE A 440 3.61 -25.16 -9.02
C ILE A 440 3.30 -23.71 -9.32
N HIS A 441 3.82 -22.80 -8.50
CA HIS A 441 3.66 -21.36 -8.68
C HIS A 441 4.86 -20.79 -9.41
N LEU A 442 4.63 -20.21 -10.59
CA LEU A 442 5.64 -19.58 -11.43
C LEU A 442 5.35 -18.10 -11.49
N ILE A 443 6.37 -17.28 -11.23
CA ILE A 443 6.24 -15.83 -11.21
C ILE A 443 7.17 -15.24 -12.26
N ALA A 444 6.67 -14.27 -13.03
CA ALA A 444 7.47 -13.38 -13.83
C ALA A 444 7.61 -12.05 -13.08
N ASP A 445 8.83 -11.65 -12.81
CA ASP A 445 9.17 -10.26 -12.49
C ASP A 445 9.36 -9.52 -13.81
N VAL A 446 8.65 -8.41 -13.97
CA VAL A 446 8.78 -7.49 -15.11
C VAL A 446 9.18 -6.15 -14.55
N THR A 447 10.41 -5.74 -14.84
CA THR A 447 11.02 -4.55 -14.23
C THR A 447 11.46 -3.58 -15.33
N ASP A 448 11.11 -2.29 -15.15
CA ASP A 448 11.53 -1.21 -16.03
C ASP A 448 12.98 -0.78 -15.77
N ALA A 449 13.52 0.07 -16.65
CA ALA A 449 14.82 0.71 -16.49
C ALA A 449 14.73 2.14 -15.96
N GLY A 450 13.56 2.54 -15.46
CA GLY A 450 13.29 3.84 -14.87
C GLY A 450 13.99 4.08 -13.53
N LYS A 451 13.76 5.23 -12.91
CA LYS A 451 14.41 5.63 -11.65
C LYS A 451 13.37 6.17 -10.66
N PRO A 452 13.15 5.45 -9.55
CA PRO A 452 13.67 4.11 -9.23
C PRO A 452 13.09 3.03 -10.17
N PRO A 453 13.78 1.88 -10.39
CA PRO A 453 13.25 0.81 -11.21
C PRO A 453 12.02 0.16 -10.53
N LEU A 454 10.93 -0.01 -11.28
CA LEU A 454 9.67 -0.50 -10.76
C LEU A 454 9.36 -1.90 -11.30
N THR A 455 8.80 -2.75 -10.43
CA THR A 455 8.49 -4.13 -10.78
C THR A 455 7.00 -4.40 -10.65
N ARG A 456 6.45 -5.08 -11.65
CA ARG A 456 5.12 -5.72 -11.62
C ARG A 456 5.28 -7.18 -11.98
N TYR A 457 4.27 -7.96 -11.68
CA TYR A 457 4.38 -9.41 -11.73
C TYR A 457 3.32 -10.04 -12.62
N ALA A 458 3.58 -11.28 -13.02
CA ALA A 458 2.55 -12.21 -13.47
C ALA A 458 2.74 -13.52 -12.74
N ARG A 459 1.64 -14.13 -12.29
CA ARG A 459 1.67 -15.46 -11.65
C ARG A 459 0.90 -16.47 -12.47
N VAL A 460 1.57 -17.58 -12.80
CA VAL A 460 0.98 -18.77 -13.38
C VAL A 460 0.99 -19.89 -12.34
N ILE A 461 -0.18 -20.51 -12.13
CA ILE A 461 -0.31 -21.66 -11.23
C ILE A 461 -0.59 -22.89 -12.08
N VAL A 462 0.32 -23.85 -12.00
CA VAL A 462 0.16 -25.14 -12.67
C VAL A 462 -0.37 -26.15 -11.68
N THR A 463 -1.57 -26.68 -11.91
CA THR A 463 -2.14 -27.80 -11.16
C THR A 463 -1.85 -29.10 -11.92
N VAL A 464 -1.17 -30.02 -11.24
CA VAL A 464 -0.77 -31.30 -11.82
C VAL A 464 -1.99 -32.23 -11.89
N LYS A 465 -2.29 -32.71 -13.10
CA LYS A 465 -3.33 -33.73 -13.38
C LYS A 465 -2.75 -35.13 -13.46
N PRO A 466 -3.58 -36.18 -13.33
CA PRO A 466 -3.16 -37.54 -13.70
C PRO A 466 -2.66 -37.60 -15.15
N ALA A 467 -1.63 -38.42 -15.41
CA ALA A 467 -1.24 -38.69 -16.75
C ALA A 467 -2.43 -39.34 -17.52
N THR A 468 -2.80 -38.77 -18.64
CA THR A 468 -3.76 -39.42 -19.55
C THR A 468 -3.14 -40.73 -20.02
N ARG A 469 -3.82 -41.85 -19.78
CA ARG A 469 -3.42 -43.16 -20.29
C ARG A 469 -3.57 -43.23 -21.80
#